data_d9c9375fd14ff98e7d139d2aebfa786c
#
_entry.id   d9c9375fd14ff98e7d139d2aebfa786c
#
_cell.length_a   1.000
_cell.length_b   1.000
_cell.length_c   1.000
_cell.angle_alpha   90.00
_cell.angle_beta   90.00
_cell.angle_gamma   90.00
#
_symmetry.space_group_name_H-M   'P 1'
#
loop_
_entity.id
_entity.type
_entity.pdbx_description
1 polymer ?
#
loop_
_entity_poly.entity_id
_entity_poly.type
_entity_poly.pdbx_seq_one_letter_code
_entity_poly.pdbx_strand_id
1 'polypeptide(L)'
;MEVILNPCISLNGIGKSYVYDGQPSRVICGVDFSVDVGDTCAVVGASGSGKSTLLNIIGLLDFADEGEYLFMGRPVTQAQSDELASLRKMNIGFIFQNFNLIPRLNVIENVALALRYRGIDRARSLEQAMQMLQRVGMAHRACYKPADLSGGQKQRVAIARALVGQPTLILADEPTGSLDGQTASEILELLLSIQKEQGVTLLIVTHDPVVARLMRRQIWVHSGQVEEVDQ
;
A
#
# COMPACT_ATOMS: atom_id res chain seq x y z
N MET A 1 -13.69 -8.86 -29.04
CA MET A 1 -13.86 -9.54 -27.74
C MET A 1 -13.20 -8.62 -26.72
N GLU A 2 -14.00 -7.76 -26.09
CA GLU A 2 -13.51 -6.93 -24.98
C GLU A 2 -13.11 -7.87 -23.85
N VAL A 3 -11.84 -7.85 -23.48
CA VAL A 3 -11.36 -8.51 -22.27
C VAL A 3 -11.94 -7.67 -21.13
N ILE A 4 -12.99 -8.17 -20.48
CA ILE A 4 -13.47 -7.58 -19.21
C ILE A 4 -12.36 -7.85 -18.20
N LEU A 5 -11.43 -6.91 -18.06
CA LEU A 5 -10.44 -6.92 -17.00
C LEU A 5 -11.21 -6.64 -15.71
N ASN A 6 -11.30 -7.65 -14.86
CA ASN A 6 -11.81 -7.42 -13.51
C ASN A 6 -10.90 -6.39 -12.82
N PRO A 7 -11.47 -5.35 -12.18
CA PRO A 7 -10.67 -4.38 -11.46
C PRO A 7 -9.86 -5.06 -10.35
N CYS A 8 -8.70 -4.49 -10.01
CA CYS A 8 -7.89 -4.92 -8.86
C CYS A 8 -8.67 -4.77 -7.55
N ILE A 9 -9.38 -3.64 -7.43
CA ILE A 9 -10.20 -3.27 -6.28
C ILE A 9 -11.58 -2.86 -6.81
N SER A 10 -12.67 -3.37 -6.20
CA SER A 10 -14.02 -2.89 -6.42
C SER A 10 -14.77 -2.84 -5.10
N LEU A 11 -15.17 -1.65 -4.68
CA LEU A 11 -15.92 -1.35 -3.48
C LEU A 11 -17.31 -0.88 -3.89
N ASN A 12 -18.36 -1.47 -3.31
CA ASN A 12 -19.76 -1.12 -3.57
C ASN A 12 -20.48 -0.90 -2.25
N GLY A 13 -20.88 0.33 -1.97
CA GLY A 13 -21.63 0.70 -0.77
C GLY A 13 -20.88 0.47 0.54
N ILE A 14 -19.54 0.55 0.54
CA ILE A 14 -18.72 0.26 1.73
C ILE A 14 -19.02 1.25 2.85
N GLY A 15 -19.36 0.71 4.03
CA GLY A 15 -19.53 1.46 5.27
C GLY A 15 -18.67 0.94 6.41
N LYS A 16 -18.23 1.87 7.28
CA LYS A 16 -17.48 1.53 8.50
C LYS A 16 -17.80 2.48 9.64
N SER A 17 -18.05 1.90 10.80
CA SER A 17 -18.25 2.64 12.05
C SER A 17 -17.33 2.12 13.15
N TYR A 18 -16.92 3.01 14.04
CA TYR A 18 -16.21 2.65 15.28
C TYR A 18 -17.00 3.14 16.47
N VAL A 19 -16.77 2.53 17.63
CA VAL A 19 -17.39 2.96 18.90
C VAL A 19 -16.36 3.80 19.66
N TYR A 20 -16.66 5.08 19.90
CA TYR A 20 -15.88 5.98 20.75
C TYR A 20 -16.73 6.40 21.95
N ASP A 21 -16.24 6.18 23.15
CA ASP A 21 -16.95 6.50 24.41
C ASP A 21 -18.40 5.97 24.45
N GLY A 22 -18.60 4.75 23.90
CA GLY A 22 -19.92 4.13 23.83
C GLY A 22 -20.87 4.68 22.75
N GLN A 23 -20.42 5.64 21.93
CA GLN A 23 -21.19 6.24 20.85
C GLN A 23 -20.67 5.72 19.48
N PRO A 24 -21.56 5.25 18.58
CA PRO A 24 -21.15 4.88 17.23
C PRO A 24 -20.77 6.14 16.44
N SER A 25 -19.60 6.10 15.82
CA SER A 25 -19.11 7.13 14.91
C SER A 25 -18.90 6.51 13.52
N ARG A 26 -19.68 6.95 12.54
CA ARG A 26 -19.56 6.48 11.16
C ARG A 26 -18.40 7.21 10.47
N VAL A 27 -17.41 6.44 10.01
CA VAL A 27 -16.17 6.97 9.43
C VAL A 27 -16.16 6.82 7.91
N ILE A 28 -16.77 5.75 7.39
CA ILE A 28 -16.94 5.51 5.94
C ILE A 28 -18.45 5.35 5.68
N CYS A 29 -18.95 6.03 4.63
CA CYS A 29 -20.37 6.24 4.42
C CYS A 29 -20.80 5.86 2.99
N GLY A 30 -20.92 4.56 2.69
CA GLY A 30 -21.45 4.08 1.41
C GLY A 30 -20.50 4.41 0.25
N VAL A 31 -19.24 4.00 0.34
CA VAL A 31 -18.21 4.27 -0.66
C VAL A 31 -18.33 3.32 -1.83
N ASP A 32 -18.46 3.90 -3.04
CA ASP A 32 -18.35 3.20 -4.32
C ASP A 32 -17.04 3.63 -5.00
N PHE A 33 -16.19 2.65 -5.33
CA PHE A 33 -14.85 2.95 -5.86
C PHE A 33 -14.22 1.71 -6.50
N SER A 34 -13.54 1.90 -7.63
CA SER A 34 -12.79 0.82 -8.28
C SER A 34 -11.42 1.29 -8.76
N VAL A 35 -10.44 0.38 -8.80
CA VAL A 35 -9.11 0.59 -9.38
C VAL A 35 -8.78 -0.57 -10.29
N ASP A 36 -8.38 -0.29 -11.51
CA ASP A 36 -7.97 -1.31 -12.46
C ASP A 36 -6.57 -1.85 -12.18
N VAL A 37 -6.30 -3.05 -12.67
CA VAL A 37 -4.97 -3.65 -12.56
C VAL A 37 -3.94 -2.79 -13.30
N GLY A 38 -2.83 -2.47 -12.63
CA GLY A 38 -1.76 -1.65 -13.19
C GLY A 38 -2.00 -0.14 -13.15
N ASP A 39 -3.13 0.31 -12.62
CA ASP A 39 -3.41 1.74 -12.44
C ASP A 39 -2.63 2.36 -11.28
N THR A 40 -2.52 3.69 -11.33
CA THR A 40 -2.01 4.51 -10.21
C THR A 40 -3.10 5.45 -9.75
N CYS A 41 -3.40 5.43 -8.44
CA CYS A 41 -4.46 6.22 -7.86
C CYS A 41 -4.00 6.93 -6.58
N ALA A 42 -4.31 8.21 -6.46
CA ALA A 42 -4.13 8.97 -5.23
C ALA A 42 -5.46 9.08 -4.47
N VAL A 43 -5.42 8.80 -3.18
CA VAL A 43 -6.51 9.05 -2.23
C VAL A 43 -6.14 10.28 -1.41
N VAL A 44 -6.84 11.38 -1.64
CA VAL A 44 -6.58 12.66 -1.01
C VAL A 44 -7.74 13.08 -0.09
N GLY A 45 -7.50 14.00 0.81
CA GLY A 45 -8.53 14.52 1.72
C GLY A 45 -7.94 15.06 3.02
N ALA A 46 -8.75 15.78 3.79
CA ALA A 46 -8.34 16.36 5.06
C ALA A 46 -7.96 15.28 6.11
N SER A 47 -7.21 15.68 7.14
CA SER A 47 -6.97 14.80 8.29
C SER A 47 -8.30 14.39 8.93
N GLY A 48 -8.44 13.12 9.29
CA GLY A 48 -9.67 12.59 9.88
C GLY A 48 -10.82 12.32 8.89
N SER A 49 -10.63 12.51 7.57
CA SER A 49 -11.69 12.27 6.58
C SER A 49 -12.03 10.78 6.33
N GLY A 50 -11.26 9.83 6.88
CA GLY A 50 -11.48 8.39 6.70
C GLY A 50 -10.47 7.68 5.79
N LYS A 51 -9.46 8.39 5.24
CA LYS A 51 -8.46 7.81 4.30
C LYS A 51 -7.75 6.57 4.83
N SER A 52 -7.23 6.64 6.06
CA SER A 52 -6.51 5.49 6.66
C SER A 52 -7.46 4.33 6.95
N THR A 53 -8.72 4.60 7.30
CA THR A 53 -9.75 3.56 7.45
C THR A 53 -10.02 2.89 6.10
N LEU A 54 -10.21 3.68 5.04
CA LEU A 54 -10.41 3.16 3.69
C LEU A 54 -9.19 2.34 3.23
N LEU A 55 -7.97 2.84 3.47
CA LEU A 55 -6.73 2.12 3.18
C LEU A 55 -6.64 0.79 3.91
N ASN A 56 -7.05 0.75 5.19
CA ASN A 56 -7.04 -0.47 6.00
C ASN A 56 -8.05 -1.51 5.46
N ILE A 57 -9.24 -1.07 5.04
CA ILE A 57 -10.25 -1.94 4.43
C ILE A 57 -9.70 -2.50 3.10
N ILE A 58 -9.20 -1.64 2.21
CA ILE A 58 -8.60 -2.05 0.94
C ILE A 58 -7.41 -2.99 1.18
N GLY A 59 -6.62 -2.71 2.20
CA GLY A 59 -5.46 -3.51 2.60
C GLY A 59 -5.79 -4.82 3.31
N LEU A 60 -7.06 -5.14 3.50
CA LEU A 60 -7.52 -6.33 4.24
C LEU A 60 -6.97 -6.37 5.68
N LEU A 61 -6.74 -5.20 6.28
CA LEU A 61 -6.30 -5.03 7.68
C LEU A 61 -7.49 -4.81 8.61
N ASP A 62 -8.60 -4.32 8.07
CA ASP A 62 -9.87 -4.13 8.78
C ASP A 62 -11.02 -4.58 7.88
N PHE A 63 -12.20 -4.79 8.47
CA PHE A 63 -13.40 -5.23 7.78
C PHE A 63 -14.33 -4.05 7.55
N ALA A 64 -15.02 -4.03 6.40
CA ALA A 64 -16.19 -3.20 6.22
C ALA A 64 -17.37 -3.76 7.04
N ASP A 65 -18.20 -2.88 7.60
CA ASP A 65 -19.41 -3.28 8.33
C ASP A 65 -20.58 -3.45 7.35
N GLU A 66 -20.55 -2.76 6.20
CA GLU A 66 -21.58 -2.76 5.17
C GLU A 66 -20.95 -2.77 3.78
N GLY A 67 -21.70 -3.20 2.77
CA GLY A 67 -21.30 -3.18 1.37
C GLY A 67 -20.57 -4.43 0.92
N GLU A 68 -20.09 -4.39 -0.31
CA GLU A 68 -19.36 -5.48 -0.94
C GLU A 68 -17.96 -5.01 -1.37
N TYR A 69 -16.93 -5.79 -1.04
CA TYR A 69 -15.58 -5.60 -1.52
C TYR A 69 -15.13 -6.81 -2.35
N LEU A 70 -14.79 -6.56 -3.62
CA LEU A 70 -14.18 -7.53 -4.51
C LEU A 70 -12.69 -7.18 -4.69
N PHE A 71 -11.82 -8.09 -4.29
CA PHE A 71 -10.37 -8.02 -4.56
C PHE A 71 -10.01 -8.99 -5.69
N MET A 72 -9.52 -8.47 -6.81
CA MET A 72 -9.26 -9.27 -8.02
C MET A 72 -10.48 -10.12 -8.45
N GLY A 73 -11.69 -9.54 -8.35
CA GLY A 73 -12.95 -10.20 -8.64
C GLY A 73 -13.41 -11.23 -7.60
N ARG A 74 -12.71 -11.40 -6.48
CA ARG A 74 -13.10 -12.30 -5.38
C ARG A 74 -13.78 -11.51 -4.28
N PRO A 75 -14.97 -11.91 -3.80
CA PRO A 75 -15.60 -11.30 -2.64
C PRO A 75 -14.79 -11.57 -1.38
N VAL A 76 -14.44 -10.50 -0.66
CA VAL A 76 -13.63 -10.59 0.57
C VAL A 76 -14.37 -10.12 1.81
N THR A 77 -15.54 -9.53 1.67
CA THR A 77 -16.34 -8.98 2.79
C THR A 77 -16.75 -10.06 3.80
N GLN A 78 -16.96 -11.32 3.34
CA GLN A 78 -17.36 -12.45 4.18
C GLN A 78 -16.23 -13.47 4.41
N ALA A 79 -15.00 -13.16 3.94
CA ALA A 79 -13.87 -14.06 4.07
C ALA A 79 -13.38 -14.13 5.54
N GLN A 80 -12.88 -15.29 5.94
CA GLN A 80 -12.33 -15.48 7.29
C GLN A 80 -10.97 -14.77 7.42
N SER A 81 -10.60 -14.44 8.66
CA SER A 81 -9.34 -13.73 8.96
C SER A 81 -8.10 -14.41 8.38
N ASP A 82 -8.02 -15.73 8.40
CA ASP A 82 -6.89 -16.49 7.85
C ASP A 82 -6.84 -16.41 6.33
N GLU A 83 -7.99 -16.40 5.66
CA GLU A 83 -8.09 -16.23 4.22
C GLU A 83 -7.64 -14.83 3.82
N LEU A 84 -8.12 -13.78 4.50
CA LEU A 84 -7.68 -12.40 4.28
C LEU A 84 -6.19 -12.22 4.54
N ALA A 85 -5.66 -12.83 5.61
CA ALA A 85 -4.23 -12.81 5.89
C ALA A 85 -3.42 -13.49 4.78
N SER A 86 -3.94 -14.59 4.21
CA SER A 86 -3.33 -15.27 3.08
C SER A 86 -3.36 -14.43 1.80
N LEU A 87 -4.51 -13.83 1.46
CA LEU A 87 -4.64 -12.91 0.33
C LEU A 87 -3.70 -11.72 0.47
N ARG A 88 -3.69 -11.08 1.65
CA ARG A 88 -2.83 -9.92 1.94
C ARG A 88 -1.35 -10.24 1.76
N LYS A 89 -0.85 -11.32 2.39
CA LYS A 89 0.58 -11.69 2.29
C LYS A 89 1.03 -12.02 0.87
N MET A 90 0.12 -12.51 0.02
CA MET A 90 0.46 -12.90 -1.36
C MET A 90 0.34 -11.76 -2.36
N ASN A 91 -0.56 -10.81 -2.12
CA ASN A 91 -0.97 -9.87 -3.16
C ASN A 91 -0.74 -8.40 -2.81
N ILE A 92 -0.53 -8.05 -1.52
CA ILE A 92 -0.47 -6.65 -1.10
C ILE A 92 0.90 -6.33 -0.51
N GLY A 93 1.52 -5.27 -1.03
CA GLY A 93 2.70 -4.63 -0.45
C GLY A 93 2.33 -3.33 0.25
N PHE A 94 2.82 -3.12 1.48
CA PHE A 94 2.56 -1.90 2.24
C PHE A 94 3.81 -1.04 2.36
N ILE A 95 3.64 0.26 2.12
CA ILE A 95 4.63 1.30 2.34
C ILE A 95 4.03 2.32 3.31
N PHE A 96 4.68 2.59 4.43
CA PHE A 96 4.19 3.47 5.48
C PHE A 96 5.06 4.72 5.63
N GLN A 97 4.48 5.80 6.10
CA GLN A 97 5.17 7.05 6.40
C GLN A 97 6.33 6.85 7.41
N ASN A 98 6.14 6.03 8.43
CA ASN A 98 7.14 5.72 9.45
C ASN A 98 8.01 4.50 9.10
N PHE A 99 8.07 4.11 7.81
CA PHE A 99 8.86 2.99 7.28
C PHE A 99 8.50 1.61 7.86
N ASN A 100 8.15 1.51 9.12
CA ASN A 100 7.80 0.30 9.87
C ASN A 100 8.82 -0.85 9.67
N LEU A 101 10.13 -0.50 9.67
CA LEU A 101 11.22 -1.48 9.65
C LEU A 101 11.39 -2.10 11.04
N ILE A 102 11.68 -3.39 11.07
CA ILE A 102 11.92 -4.11 12.32
C ILE A 102 13.33 -3.81 12.83
N PRO A 103 13.49 -3.14 13.98
CA PRO A 103 14.80 -2.66 14.45
C PRO A 103 15.82 -3.77 14.73
N ARG A 104 15.34 -4.97 15.09
CA ARG A 104 16.19 -6.13 15.42
C ARG A 104 16.79 -6.79 14.17
N LEU A 105 16.16 -6.62 13.01
CA LEU A 105 16.61 -7.17 11.74
C LEU A 105 17.51 -6.17 11.02
N ASN A 106 18.47 -6.66 10.25
CA ASN A 106 19.21 -5.82 9.31
C ASN A 106 18.39 -5.53 8.05
N VAL A 107 18.95 -4.74 7.13
CA VAL A 107 18.26 -4.29 5.91
C VAL A 107 17.78 -5.47 5.05
N ILE A 108 18.66 -6.42 4.75
CA ILE A 108 18.30 -7.57 3.91
C ILE A 108 17.29 -8.49 4.59
N GLU A 109 17.39 -8.67 5.91
CA GLU A 109 16.42 -9.46 6.66
C GLU A 109 15.05 -8.80 6.72
N ASN A 110 14.97 -7.45 6.81
CA ASN A 110 13.71 -6.71 6.72
C ASN A 110 13.01 -6.95 5.38
N VAL A 111 13.76 -6.95 4.28
CA VAL A 111 13.21 -7.20 2.94
C VAL A 111 12.82 -8.68 2.79
N ALA A 112 13.70 -9.61 3.18
CA ALA A 112 13.47 -11.05 3.07
C ALA A 112 12.26 -11.53 3.91
N LEU A 113 11.86 -10.79 4.94
CA LEU A 113 10.77 -11.17 5.83
C LEU A 113 9.45 -11.39 5.09
N ALA A 114 9.13 -10.56 4.10
CA ALA A 114 7.92 -10.70 3.29
C ALA A 114 7.87 -12.06 2.56
N LEU A 115 8.99 -12.53 2.06
CA LEU A 115 9.11 -13.83 1.39
C LEU A 115 9.03 -15.00 2.39
N ARG A 116 9.61 -14.83 3.56
CA ARG A 116 9.54 -15.84 4.62
C ARG A 116 8.13 -16.08 5.12
N TYR A 117 7.32 -15.02 5.23
CA TYR A 117 5.89 -15.15 5.55
C TYR A 117 5.12 -15.91 4.46
N ARG A 118 5.62 -15.93 3.22
CA ARG A 118 5.07 -16.72 2.12
C ARG A 118 5.56 -18.17 2.12
N GLY A 119 6.39 -18.57 3.08
CA GLY A 119 6.93 -19.93 3.20
C GLY A 119 8.18 -20.20 2.36
N ILE A 120 8.80 -19.16 1.77
CA ILE A 120 10.05 -19.30 1.03
C ILE A 120 11.20 -19.53 2.02
N ASP A 121 12.08 -20.47 1.72
CA ASP A 121 13.23 -20.79 2.56
C ASP A 121 14.18 -19.59 2.74
N ARG A 122 15.03 -19.66 3.77
CA ARG A 122 15.87 -18.54 4.16
C ARG A 122 16.87 -18.15 3.06
N ALA A 123 17.54 -19.10 2.46
CA ALA A 123 18.59 -18.84 1.48
C ALA A 123 18.03 -18.12 0.25
N ARG A 124 16.94 -18.65 -0.30
CA ARG A 124 16.23 -18.09 -1.44
C ARG A 124 15.61 -16.72 -1.12
N SER A 125 15.06 -16.54 0.09
CA SER A 125 14.51 -15.25 0.51
C SER A 125 15.59 -14.17 0.60
N LEU A 126 16.78 -14.49 1.11
CA LEU A 126 17.89 -13.54 1.17
C LEU A 126 18.46 -13.21 -0.22
N GLU A 127 18.53 -14.19 -1.12
CA GLU A 127 18.96 -13.96 -2.50
C GLU A 127 18.02 -12.99 -3.23
N GLN A 128 16.71 -13.23 -3.18
CA GLN A 128 15.72 -12.34 -3.81
C GLN A 128 15.68 -10.96 -3.15
N ALA A 129 15.84 -10.89 -1.83
CA ALA A 129 15.95 -9.65 -1.10
C ALA A 129 17.18 -8.84 -1.55
N MET A 130 18.34 -9.47 -1.78
CA MET A 130 19.54 -8.82 -2.28
C MET A 130 19.32 -8.24 -3.69
N GLN A 131 18.69 -8.99 -4.58
CA GLN A 131 18.34 -8.51 -5.92
C GLN A 131 17.42 -7.29 -5.87
N MET A 132 16.42 -7.31 -4.98
CA MET A 132 15.53 -6.16 -4.81
C MET A 132 16.26 -4.95 -4.19
N LEU A 133 17.18 -5.17 -3.24
CA LEU A 133 18.01 -4.12 -2.67
C LEU A 133 18.95 -3.49 -3.71
N GLN A 134 19.44 -4.25 -4.68
CA GLN A 134 20.19 -3.72 -5.82
C GLN A 134 19.34 -2.75 -6.65
N ARG A 135 18.08 -3.13 -6.94
CA ARG A 135 17.14 -2.30 -7.72
C ARG A 135 16.82 -0.96 -7.04
N VAL A 136 16.71 -0.94 -5.71
CA VAL A 136 16.46 0.30 -4.96
C VAL A 136 17.74 1.02 -4.53
N GLY A 137 18.95 0.56 -4.98
CA GLY A 137 20.25 1.18 -4.67
C GLY A 137 20.75 0.97 -3.24
N MET A 138 20.25 -0.07 -2.52
CA MET A 138 20.55 -0.31 -1.10
C MET A 138 21.39 -1.56 -0.82
N ALA A 139 21.91 -2.23 -1.84
CA ALA A 139 22.71 -3.47 -1.67
C ALA A 139 23.95 -3.27 -0.78
N HIS A 140 24.62 -2.11 -0.91
CA HIS A 140 25.81 -1.75 -0.12
C HIS A 140 25.52 -1.56 1.37
N ARG A 141 24.26 -1.45 1.77
CA ARG A 141 23.76 -1.32 3.15
C ARG A 141 23.04 -2.57 3.67
N ALA A 142 23.09 -3.70 2.96
CA ALA A 142 22.34 -4.90 3.26
C ALA A 142 22.49 -5.41 4.71
N CYS A 143 23.69 -5.28 5.31
CA CYS A 143 24.00 -5.70 6.68
C CYS A 143 23.75 -4.62 7.75
N TYR A 144 23.39 -3.40 7.38
CA TYR A 144 23.15 -2.30 8.32
C TYR A 144 21.81 -2.47 9.06
N LYS A 145 21.73 -1.88 10.26
CA LYS A 145 20.48 -1.82 11.01
C LYS A 145 19.65 -0.59 10.57
N PRO A 146 18.32 -0.62 10.72
CA PRO A 146 17.48 0.55 10.43
C PRO A 146 17.91 1.83 11.15
N ALA A 147 18.47 1.72 12.35
CA ALA A 147 18.96 2.87 13.12
C ALA A 147 20.11 3.63 12.42
N ASP A 148 20.90 2.93 11.60
CA ASP A 148 22.08 3.47 10.91
C ASP A 148 21.75 4.09 9.54
N LEU A 149 20.47 4.18 9.18
CA LEU A 149 19.99 4.65 7.88
C LEU A 149 19.35 6.03 7.98
N SER A 150 19.54 6.85 6.94
CA SER A 150 18.75 8.07 6.75
C SER A 150 17.27 7.76 6.46
N GLY A 151 16.39 8.77 6.53
CA GLY A 151 14.96 8.63 6.21
C GLY A 151 14.73 8.07 4.80
N GLY A 152 15.36 8.65 3.80
CA GLY A 152 15.25 8.19 2.40
C GLY A 152 15.78 6.77 2.21
N GLN A 153 16.87 6.39 2.89
CA GLN A 153 17.37 5.02 2.88
C GLN A 153 16.39 4.03 3.51
N LYS A 154 15.79 4.39 4.65
CA LYS A 154 14.73 3.58 5.29
C LYS A 154 13.54 3.39 4.35
N GLN A 155 13.14 4.43 3.63
CA GLN A 155 12.02 4.36 2.70
C GLN A 155 12.34 3.47 1.48
N ARG A 156 13.56 3.55 0.92
CA ARG A 156 14.02 2.62 -0.13
C ARG A 156 13.95 1.16 0.33
N VAL A 157 14.33 0.87 1.58
CA VAL A 157 14.22 -0.48 2.17
C VAL A 157 12.76 -0.89 2.37
N ALA A 158 11.88 0.02 2.81
CA ALA A 158 10.45 -0.25 2.94
C ALA A 158 9.79 -0.55 1.57
N ILE A 159 10.17 0.19 0.53
CA ILE A 159 9.75 -0.07 -0.86
C ILE A 159 10.24 -1.45 -1.32
N ALA A 160 11.51 -1.77 -1.10
CA ALA A 160 12.06 -3.09 -1.44
C ALA A 160 11.29 -4.23 -0.74
N ARG A 161 10.98 -4.07 0.55
CA ARG A 161 10.18 -5.03 1.32
C ARG A 161 8.76 -5.21 0.75
N ALA A 162 8.12 -4.13 0.34
CA ALA A 162 6.78 -4.18 -0.26
C ALA A 162 6.78 -4.90 -1.61
N LEU A 163 7.83 -4.73 -2.41
CA LEU A 163 7.91 -5.21 -3.80
C LEU A 163 8.53 -6.59 -3.97
N VAL A 164 9.36 -7.06 -3.01
CA VAL A 164 10.15 -8.29 -3.16
C VAL A 164 9.30 -9.52 -3.45
N GLY A 165 8.07 -9.53 -2.96
CA GLY A 165 7.12 -10.60 -3.19
C GLY A 165 6.32 -10.48 -4.49
N GLN A 166 6.59 -9.49 -5.33
CA GLN A 166 5.83 -9.21 -6.56
C GLN A 166 4.31 -9.13 -6.30
N PRO A 167 3.85 -8.18 -5.47
CA PRO A 167 2.44 -8.02 -5.16
C PRO A 167 1.66 -7.52 -6.39
N THR A 168 0.35 -7.73 -6.40
CA THR A 168 -0.56 -7.16 -7.41
C THR A 168 -0.93 -5.71 -7.09
N LEU A 169 -0.92 -5.38 -5.79
CA LEU A 169 -1.30 -4.07 -5.25
C LEU A 169 -0.25 -3.55 -4.28
N ILE A 170 0.14 -2.30 -4.45
CA ILE A 170 0.90 -1.52 -3.46
C ILE A 170 -0.01 -0.49 -2.83
N LEU A 171 -0.06 -0.49 -1.51
CA LEU A 171 -0.73 0.52 -0.70
C LEU A 171 0.34 1.37 0.00
N ALA A 172 0.37 2.65 -0.29
CA ALA A 172 1.33 3.58 0.28
C ALA A 172 0.59 4.64 1.11
N ASP A 173 0.88 4.70 2.40
CA ASP A 173 0.33 5.70 3.33
C ASP A 173 1.38 6.78 3.56
N GLU A 174 1.17 7.96 2.98
CA GLU A 174 2.07 9.12 3.06
C GLU A 174 3.55 8.75 2.82
N PRO A 175 3.90 8.10 1.68
CA PRO A 175 5.21 7.46 1.52
C PRO A 175 6.39 8.44 1.51
N THR A 176 6.13 9.74 1.39
CA THR A 176 7.13 10.81 1.38
C THR A 176 6.99 11.81 2.51
N GLY A 177 5.95 11.66 3.36
CA GLY A 177 5.57 12.66 4.36
C GLY A 177 6.60 12.91 5.49
N SER A 178 7.60 12.03 5.65
CA SER A 178 8.69 12.16 6.65
C SER A 178 10.04 12.53 6.02
N LEU A 179 10.06 12.91 4.73
CA LEU A 179 11.27 13.17 3.96
C LEU A 179 11.39 14.64 3.56
N ASP A 180 12.62 15.11 3.34
CA ASP A 180 12.85 16.41 2.71
C ASP A 180 12.44 16.38 1.23
N GLY A 181 12.18 17.56 0.64
CA GLY A 181 11.60 17.68 -0.69
C GLY A 181 12.39 17.00 -1.81
N GLN A 182 13.72 17.05 -1.78
CA GLN A 182 14.55 16.40 -2.79
C GLN A 182 14.48 14.88 -2.65
N THR A 183 14.67 14.36 -1.43
CA THR A 183 14.59 12.94 -1.13
C THR A 183 13.18 12.40 -1.44
N ALA A 184 12.13 13.17 -1.15
CA ALA A 184 10.74 12.81 -1.47
C ALA A 184 10.54 12.61 -2.98
N SER A 185 11.06 13.52 -3.81
CA SER A 185 10.99 13.40 -5.27
C SER A 185 11.71 12.14 -5.78
N GLU A 186 12.93 11.89 -5.31
CA GLU A 186 13.70 10.69 -5.69
C GLU A 186 12.99 9.37 -5.31
N ILE A 187 12.35 9.33 -4.12
CA ILE A 187 11.58 8.17 -3.66
C ILE A 187 10.34 7.94 -4.52
N LEU A 188 9.65 9.02 -4.88
CA LEU A 188 8.46 8.94 -5.71
C LEU A 188 8.79 8.50 -7.14
N GLU A 189 9.84 9.05 -7.74
CA GLU A 189 10.34 8.62 -9.05
C GLU A 189 10.74 7.14 -9.06
N LEU A 190 11.45 6.68 -8.02
CA LEU A 190 11.79 5.28 -7.85
C LEU A 190 10.54 4.40 -7.79
N LEU A 191 9.55 4.78 -6.99
CA LEU A 191 8.31 4.02 -6.82
C LEU A 191 7.54 3.92 -8.14
N LEU A 192 7.37 5.04 -8.85
CA LEU A 192 6.68 5.10 -10.14
C LEU A 192 7.43 4.35 -11.25
N SER A 193 8.77 4.42 -11.27
CA SER A 193 9.56 3.67 -12.25
C SER A 193 9.39 2.15 -12.08
N ILE A 194 9.42 1.66 -10.84
CA ILE A 194 9.22 0.24 -10.56
C ILE A 194 7.76 -0.17 -10.82
N GLN A 195 6.79 0.69 -10.46
CA GLN A 195 5.38 0.48 -10.76
C GLN A 195 5.16 0.26 -12.27
N LYS A 196 5.70 1.15 -13.09
CA LYS A 196 5.60 1.08 -14.56
C LYS A 196 6.29 -0.16 -15.14
N GLU A 197 7.47 -0.51 -14.61
CA GLU A 197 8.23 -1.69 -15.06
C GLU A 197 7.51 -3.01 -14.73
N GLN A 198 6.89 -3.11 -13.55
CA GLN A 198 6.24 -4.32 -13.06
C GLN A 198 4.74 -4.40 -13.40
N GLY A 199 4.12 -3.29 -13.81
CA GLY A 199 2.68 -3.21 -14.02
C GLY A 199 1.86 -3.42 -12.74
N VAL A 200 2.45 -3.15 -11.56
CA VAL A 200 1.76 -3.29 -10.28
C VAL A 200 0.75 -2.16 -10.09
N THR A 201 -0.41 -2.46 -9.51
CA THR A 201 -1.38 -1.42 -9.13
C THR A 201 -0.85 -0.63 -7.93
N LEU A 202 -0.94 0.70 -7.98
CA LEU A 202 -0.43 1.58 -6.92
C LEU A 202 -1.53 2.49 -6.41
N LEU A 203 -1.83 2.41 -5.11
CA LEU A 203 -2.72 3.34 -4.44
C LEU A 203 -1.94 4.08 -3.36
N ILE A 204 -1.91 5.41 -3.46
CA ILE A 204 -1.20 6.29 -2.52
C ILE A 204 -2.20 7.14 -1.76
N VAL A 205 -2.20 7.06 -0.45
CA VAL A 205 -2.85 8.05 0.42
C VAL A 205 -1.87 9.20 0.63
N THR A 206 -2.30 10.42 0.34
CA THR A 206 -1.47 11.61 0.55
C THR A 206 -2.30 12.87 0.74
N HIS A 207 -1.72 13.85 1.44
CA HIS A 207 -2.22 15.22 1.47
C HIS A 207 -1.38 16.16 0.60
N ASP A 208 -0.30 15.66 -0.02
CA ASP A 208 0.56 16.45 -0.91
C ASP A 208 -0.04 16.48 -2.33
N PRO A 209 -0.43 17.68 -2.82
CA PRO A 209 -1.01 17.84 -4.15
C PRO A 209 0.00 17.53 -5.28
N VAL A 210 1.31 17.62 -5.02
CA VAL A 210 2.34 17.28 -6.02
C VAL A 210 2.34 15.77 -6.25
N VAL A 211 2.33 14.99 -5.16
CA VAL A 211 2.25 13.53 -5.23
C VAL A 211 0.95 13.10 -5.92
N ALA A 212 -0.18 13.70 -5.55
CA ALA A 212 -1.48 13.36 -6.11
C ALA A 212 -1.54 13.55 -7.63
N ARG A 213 -0.99 14.67 -8.14
CA ARG A 213 -0.97 14.98 -9.59
C ARG A 213 -0.13 14.02 -10.44
N LEU A 214 0.77 13.27 -9.84
CA LEU A 214 1.58 12.27 -10.55
C LEU A 214 0.85 10.94 -10.74
N MET A 215 -0.27 10.73 -10.04
CA MET A 215 -1.11 9.56 -10.23
C MET A 215 -2.09 9.79 -11.37
N ARG A 216 -2.42 8.71 -12.09
CA ARG A 216 -3.36 8.74 -13.22
C ARG A 216 -4.79 9.12 -12.80
N ARG A 217 -5.20 8.71 -11.58
CA ARG A 217 -6.52 8.99 -11.01
C ARG A 217 -6.38 9.60 -9.63
N GLN A 218 -7.33 10.46 -9.28
CA GLN A 218 -7.41 11.07 -7.97
C GLN A 218 -8.80 10.90 -7.37
N ILE A 219 -8.83 10.56 -6.09
CA ILE A 219 -10.05 10.37 -5.33
C ILE A 219 -9.99 11.25 -4.10
N TRP A 220 -11.04 12.01 -3.91
CA TRP A 220 -11.20 12.83 -2.71
C TRP A 220 -12.05 12.09 -1.68
N VAL A 221 -11.52 11.96 -0.47
CA VAL A 221 -12.24 11.47 0.69
C VAL A 221 -12.67 12.65 1.54
N HIS A 222 -13.96 12.86 1.63
CA HIS A 222 -14.56 13.93 2.40
C HIS A 222 -15.70 13.39 3.26
N SER A 223 -15.63 13.59 4.58
CA SER A 223 -16.67 13.14 5.54
C SER A 223 -17.10 11.67 5.35
N GLY A 224 -16.14 10.79 5.07
CA GLY A 224 -16.38 9.36 4.87
C GLY A 224 -16.96 8.97 3.51
N GLN A 225 -17.16 9.91 2.61
CA GLN A 225 -17.58 9.69 1.22
C GLN A 225 -16.40 9.85 0.27
N VAL A 226 -16.55 9.31 -0.93
CA VAL A 226 -15.52 9.32 -1.98
C VAL A 226 -16.07 9.99 -3.23
N GLU A 227 -15.29 10.87 -3.81
CA GLU A 227 -15.58 11.53 -5.08
C GLU A 227 -14.35 11.40 -5.99
N GLU A 228 -14.55 10.95 -7.23
CA GLU A 228 -13.49 10.93 -8.24
C GLU A 228 -13.36 12.31 -8.87
N VAL A 229 -12.12 12.80 -8.97
CA VAL A 229 -11.82 14.10 -9.58
C VAL A 229 -11.17 13.85 -10.93
N ASP A 230 -11.82 14.31 -11.98
CA ASP A 230 -11.24 14.38 -13.33
C ASP A 230 -10.05 15.35 -13.33
N GLN A 231 -8.94 14.94 -13.97
CA GLN A 231 -7.73 15.79 -14.12
C GLN A 231 -7.91 16.84 -15.21
#